data_25a6bc20ad0fed442c7b26b9d654e65b
#
_entry.id   25a6bc20ad0fed442c7b26b9d654e65b
#
_cell.length_a   1.000
_cell.length_b   1.000
_cell.length_c   1.000
_cell.angle_alpha   90.00
_cell.angle_beta   90.00
_cell.angle_gamma   90.00
#
_symmetry.space_group_name_H-M   'P 1'
#
loop_
_entity.id
_entity.type
_entity.pdbx_description
1 polymer ?
#
loop_
_entity_poly.entity_id
_entity_poly.type
_entity_poly.pdbx_seq_one_letter_code
_entity_poly.pdbx_strand_id
1 'polypeptide(L)'
;MTENSALSDVMSRRGFLKWALGFSVVATVAGAVVPVIGYLWPPSRRSAAGSDRVLVGSVKDLPVGQAKVLPVNDKPVIVVNTTTGGVKAFSAICTHLGCVVEWNSSKQFIVCPCHDGRFNPTTGAVISGPPPSPLPAVRVAVENDQIYVGGA
;
A
#
# COMPACT_ATOMS: atom_id res chain seq x y z
N MET A 1 -20.86 -52.74 -29.20
CA MET A 1 -21.27 -51.79 -30.27
C MET A 1 -22.06 -50.59 -29.74
N THR A 2 -21.77 -50.09 -28.57
CA THR A 2 -22.56 -49.02 -27.88
C THR A 2 -21.80 -47.71 -27.66
N GLU A 3 -20.49 -47.66 -27.94
CA GLU A 3 -19.70 -46.44 -27.72
C GLU A 3 -19.83 -45.39 -28.84
N ASN A 4 -20.11 -45.81 -30.08
CA ASN A 4 -20.24 -44.88 -31.22
C ASN A 4 -21.52 -44.03 -31.20
N SER A 5 -22.53 -44.40 -30.40
CA SER A 5 -23.80 -43.68 -30.36
C SER A 5 -23.70 -42.35 -29.55
N ALA A 6 -22.90 -42.36 -28.51
CA ALA A 6 -22.72 -41.16 -27.64
C ALA A 6 -21.87 -40.06 -28.31
N LEU A 7 -20.85 -40.47 -29.07
CA LEU A 7 -20.00 -39.55 -29.83
C LEU A 7 -20.72 -38.92 -31.03
N SER A 8 -21.63 -39.66 -31.68
CA SER A 8 -22.41 -39.14 -32.82
C SER A 8 -23.47 -38.12 -32.39
N ASP A 9 -23.98 -38.21 -31.17
CA ASP A 9 -24.98 -37.27 -30.64
C ASP A 9 -24.35 -35.91 -30.23
N VAL A 10 -23.11 -35.94 -29.76
CA VAL A 10 -22.34 -34.70 -29.44
C VAL A 10 -21.94 -33.95 -30.74
N MET A 11 -21.74 -34.65 -31.85
CA MET A 11 -21.36 -34.06 -33.15
C MET A 11 -22.58 -33.68 -33.99
N SER A 12 -23.78 -33.91 -33.53
CA SER A 12 -24.99 -33.44 -34.22
C SER A 12 -25.11 -31.92 -34.14
N ARG A 13 -25.70 -31.27 -35.17
CA ARG A 13 -25.93 -29.80 -35.15
C ARG A 13 -26.68 -29.35 -33.89
N ARG A 14 -27.63 -30.14 -33.42
CA ARG A 14 -28.37 -29.89 -32.17
C ARG A 14 -27.49 -30.04 -30.93
N GLY A 15 -26.62 -31.05 -30.91
CA GLY A 15 -25.67 -31.25 -29.82
C GLY A 15 -24.67 -30.10 -29.69
N PHE A 16 -24.12 -29.70 -30.85
CA PHE A 16 -23.21 -28.55 -30.92
C PHE A 16 -23.84 -27.25 -30.44
N LEU A 17 -25.08 -26.94 -30.86
CA LEU A 17 -25.78 -25.72 -30.44
C LEU A 17 -26.10 -25.72 -28.94
N LYS A 18 -26.52 -26.86 -28.38
CA LYS A 18 -26.73 -26.98 -26.93
C LYS A 18 -25.45 -26.79 -26.14
N TRP A 19 -24.35 -27.39 -26.60
CA TRP A 19 -23.03 -27.24 -25.98
C TRP A 19 -22.53 -25.79 -26.08
N ALA A 20 -22.61 -25.18 -27.26
CA ALA A 20 -22.22 -23.79 -27.47
C ALA A 20 -23.03 -22.80 -26.59
N LEU A 21 -24.35 -23.02 -26.50
CA LEU A 21 -25.20 -22.23 -25.62
C LEU A 21 -24.84 -22.40 -24.15
N GLY A 22 -24.65 -23.64 -23.69
CA GLY A 22 -24.22 -23.91 -22.32
C GLY A 22 -22.88 -23.28 -21.98
N PHE A 23 -21.89 -23.38 -22.86
CA PHE A 23 -20.59 -22.76 -22.72
C PHE A 23 -20.70 -21.22 -22.66
N SER A 24 -21.51 -20.63 -23.56
CA SER A 24 -21.74 -19.18 -23.58
C SER A 24 -22.34 -18.67 -22.27
N VAL A 25 -23.33 -19.36 -21.73
CA VAL A 25 -23.95 -18.99 -20.43
C VAL A 25 -22.92 -19.10 -19.31
N VAL A 26 -22.17 -20.18 -19.23
CA VAL A 26 -21.14 -20.35 -18.19
C VAL A 26 -20.06 -19.29 -18.32
N ALA A 27 -19.58 -19.01 -19.53
CA ALA A 27 -18.57 -17.98 -19.76
C ALA A 27 -19.07 -16.58 -19.36
N THR A 28 -20.32 -16.25 -19.67
CA THR A 28 -20.93 -14.96 -19.30
C THR A 28 -21.05 -14.83 -17.77
N VAL A 29 -21.55 -15.88 -17.11
CA VAL A 29 -21.67 -15.90 -15.65
C VAL A 29 -20.31 -15.79 -14.98
N ALA A 30 -19.32 -16.59 -15.42
CA ALA A 30 -17.96 -16.53 -14.91
C ALA A 30 -17.32 -15.15 -15.14
N GLY A 31 -17.51 -14.57 -16.33
CA GLY A 31 -17.01 -13.24 -16.68
C GLY A 31 -17.60 -12.11 -15.80
N ALA A 32 -18.82 -12.29 -15.30
CA ALA A 32 -19.45 -11.34 -14.38
C ALA A 32 -19.06 -11.60 -12.91
N VAL A 33 -19.06 -12.87 -12.49
CA VAL A 33 -18.90 -13.24 -11.07
C VAL A 33 -17.44 -13.15 -10.63
N VAL A 34 -16.49 -13.56 -11.47
CA VAL A 34 -15.06 -13.57 -11.11
C VAL A 34 -14.53 -12.18 -10.74
N PRO A 35 -14.75 -11.12 -11.53
CA PRO A 35 -14.29 -9.78 -11.15
C PRO A 35 -15.01 -9.23 -9.90
N VAL A 36 -16.30 -9.56 -9.71
CA VAL A 36 -17.03 -9.16 -8.50
C VAL A 36 -16.44 -9.82 -7.27
N ILE A 37 -16.16 -11.13 -7.31
CA ILE A 37 -15.50 -11.83 -6.20
C ILE A 37 -14.09 -11.26 -5.98
N GLY A 38 -13.32 -11.01 -7.04
CA GLY A 38 -11.99 -10.42 -6.94
C GLY A 38 -11.98 -9.01 -6.34
N TYR A 39 -13.04 -8.24 -6.56
CA TYR A 39 -13.22 -6.92 -5.96
C TYR A 39 -13.64 -7.00 -4.48
N LEU A 40 -14.60 -7.88 -4.16
CA LEU A 40 -15.10 -8.04 -2.78
C LEU A 40 -14.12 -8.81 -1.89
N TRP A 41 -13.28 -9.66 -2.48
CA TRP A 41 -12.27 -10.46 -1.79
C TRP A 41 -10.90 -10.28 -2.48
N PRO A 42 -10.31 -9.09 -2.37
CA PRO A 42 -9.01 -8.86 -2.97
C PRO A 42 -8.02 -9.87 -2.37
N PRO A 43 -7.21 -10.56 -3.19
CA PRO A 43 -6.17 -11.43 -2.66
C PRO A 43 -5.27 -10.59 -1.76
N SER A 44 -5.13 -11.01 -0.50
CA SER A 44 -4.18 -10.38 0.42
C SER A 44 -2.82 -10.39 -0.28
N ARG A 45 -2.32 -9.23 -0.69
CA ARG A 45 -0.92 -9.13 -1.11
C ARG A 45 -0.11 -9.49 0.11
N ARG A 46 0.26 -10.75 0.21
CA ARG A 46 1.29 -11.17 1.15
C ARG A 46 2.53 -10.41 0.74
N SER A 47 2.84 -9.36 1.49
CA SER A 47 4.20 -8.82 1.50
C SER A 47 5.10 -10.03 1.65
N ALA A 48 6.01 -10.23 0.70
CA ALA A 48 6.91 -11.39 0.71
C ALA A 48 7.45 -11.52 2.13
N ALA A 49 7.21 -12.68 2.75
CA ALA A 49 7.60 -12.97 4.11
C ALA A 49 9.14 -12.97 4.20
N GLY A 50 9.68 -11.82 4.51
CA GLY A 50 11.10 -11.59 4.67
C GLY A 50 11.27 -10.19 5.21
N SER A 51 11.43 -10.06 6.51
CA SER A 51 11.57 -8.84 7.30
C SER A 51 10.61 -7.72 6.87
N ASP A 52 9.66 -7.37 7.74
CA ASP A 52 8.77 -6.18 7.58
C ASP A 52 9.55 -4.86 7.47
N ARG A 53 10.87 -4.94 7.33
CA ARG A 53 11.82 -3.82 7.26
C ARG A 53 12.16 -3.53 5.80
N VAL A 54 11.87 -2.32 5.36
CA VAL A 54 12.18 -1.83 4.03
C VAL A 54 13.42 -0.95 4.08
N LEU A 55 14.40 -1.21 3.22
CA LEU A 55 15.55 -0.33 3.03
C LEU A 55 15.10 0.94 2.34
N VAL A 56 15.27 2.08 3.00
CA VAL A 56 14.88 3.41 2.53
C VAL A 56 15.99 4.08 1.72
N GLY A 57 17.24 3.79 2.05
CA GLY A 57 18.43 4.37 1.47
C GLY A 57 19.56 4.54 2.47
N SER A 58 20.60 5.26 2.07
CA SER A 58 21.72 5.60 2.95
C SER A 58 21.43 6.86 3.78
N VAL A 59 22.03 6.95 4.95
CA VAL A 59 22.02 8.19 5.78
C VAL A 59 22.60 9.37 4.98
N LYS A 60 23.52 9.11 4.07
CA LYS A 60 24.10 10.13 3.18
C LYS A 60 23.09 10.72 2.19
N ASP A 61 22.07 9.93 1.82
CA ASP A 61 20.99 10.35 0.91
C ASP A 61 19.90 11.15 1.62
N LEU A 62 19.96 11.22 2.96
CA LEU A 62 19.03 11.95 3.80
C LEU A 62 19.82 12.85 4.77
N PRO A 63 20.37 13.99 4.33
CA PRO A 63 21.10 14.92 5.19
C PRO A 63 20.28 15.39 6.40
N VAL A 64 20.98 15.80 7.46
CA VAL A 64 20.33 16.37 8.66
C VAL A 64 19.44 17.57 8.29
N GLY A 65 18.24 17.61 8.81
CA GLY A 65 17.25 18.63 8.49
C GLY A 65 16.47 18.37 7.21
N GLN A 66 16.61 17.20 6.60
CA GLN A 66 15.84 16.78 5.43
C GLN A 66 14.90 15.63 5.75
N ALA A 67 13.87 15.50 4.93
CA ALA A 67 12.93 14.39 5.02
C ALA A 67 12.56 13.85 3.64
N LYS A 68 12.11 12.62 3.61
CA LYS A 68 11.62 11.95 2.40
C LYS A 68 10.35 11.17 2.71
N VAL A 69 9.35 11.32 1.85
CA VAL A 69 8.14 10.48 1.89
C VAL A 69 8.30 9.35 0.89
N LEU A 70 8.02 8.13 1.32
CA LEU A 70 8.17 6.93 0.51
C LEU A 70 7.17 5.85 0.94
N PRO A 71 6.79 4.94 0.05
CA PRO A 71 5.93 3.82 0.40
C PRO A 71 6.73 2.75 1.16
N VAL A 72 6.21 2.34 2.32
CA VAL A 72 6.70 1.22 3.12
C VAL A 72 5.52 0.28 3.33
N ASN A 73 5.59 -0.96 2.80
CA ASN A 73 4.50 -1.93 2.88
C ASN A 73 3.14 -1.33 2.43
N ASP A 74 3.12 -0.70 1.25
CA ASP A 74 1.96 -0.03 0.64
C ASP A 74 1.37 1.14 1.45
N LYS A 75 2.06 1.62 2.48
CA LYS A 75 1.67 2.80 3.28
C LYS A 75 2.67 3.92 3.12
N PRO A 76 2.24 5.17 2.93
CA PRO A 76 3.16 6.30 2.88
C PRO A 76 3.75 6.56 4.26
N VAL A 77 5.07 6.64 4.32
CA VAL A 77 5.86 6.92 5.53
C VAL A 77 6.76 8.12 5.25
N ILE A 78 6.82 9.05 6.18
CA ILE A 78 7.78 10.14 6.17
C ILE A 78 8.96 9.79 7.07
N VAL A 79 10.16 9.83 6.50
CA VAL A 79 11.42 9.62 7.23
C VAL A 79 12.13 10.96 7.31
N VAL A 80 12.46 11.39 8.50
CA VAL A 80 13.07 12.70 8.79
C VAL A 80 14.40 12.46 9.48
N ASN A 81 15.46 13.07 8.99
CA ASN A 81 16.73 13.14 9.73
C ASN A 81 16.75 14.45 10.54
N THR A 82 16.42 14.34 11.82
CA THR A 82 16.26 15.50 12.69
C THR A 82 17.62 16.02 13.18
N THR A 83 17.70 17.32 13.44
CA THR A 83 18.93 17.97 13.95
C THR A 83 19.31 17.52 15.36
N THR A 84 18.34 17.06 16.16
CA THR A 84 18.54 16.78 17.59
C THR A 84 18.30 15.32 17.99
N GLY A 85 17.60 14.54 17.19
CA GLY A 85 17.15 13.20 17.58
C GLY A 85 17.47 12.09 16.59
N GLY A 86 18.33 12.34 15.57
CA GLY A 86 18.68 11.39 14.53
C GLY A 86 17.49 11.09 13.60
N VAL A 87 17.54 9.95 12.92
CA VAL A 87 16.50 9.55 11.95
C VAL A 87 15.23 9.11 12.68
N LYS A 88 14.11 9.68 12.31
CA LYS A 88 12.77 9.33 12.79
C LYS A 88 11.87 8.99 11.62
N ALA A 89 10.88 8.12 11.85
CA ALA A 89 9.89 7.77 10.84
C ALA A 89 8.48 7.82 11.44
N PHE A 90 7.55 8.35 10.65
CA PHE A 90 6.14 8.44 11.02
C PHE A 90 5.26 8.05 9.83
N SER A 91 4.04 7.61 10.11
CA SER A 91 3.02 7.52 9.07
C SER A 91 2.88 8.88 8.39
N ALA A 92 2.94 8.91 7.06
CA ALA A 92 2.73 10.15 6.32
C ALA A 92 1.25 10.46 6.08
N ILE A 93 0.34 9.75 6.75
CA ILE A 93 -1.10 9.98 6.67
C ILE A 93 -1.52 10.93 7.78
N CYS A 94 -2.00 12.11 7.40
CA CYS A 94 -2.49 13.13 8.33
C CYS A 94 -3.68 12.59 9.13
N THR A 95 -3.62 12.77 10.45
CA THR A 95 -4.65 12.28 11.39
C THR A 95 -5.95 13.07 11.35
N HIS A 96 -6.04 14.14 10.56
CA HIS A 96 -7.30 14.88 10.33
C HIS A 96 -8.20 14.14 9.33
N LEU A 97 -7.86 14.15 8.04
CA LEU A 97 -8.68 13.57 6.95
C LEU A 97 -7.86 12.74 5.95
N GLY A 98 -6.70 12.22 6.36
CA GLY A 98 -5.96 11.23 5.58
C GLY A 98 -5.09 11.79 4.44
N CYS A 99 -4.90 13.10 4.31
CA CYS A 99 -3.99 13.67 3.33
C CYS A 99 -2.54 13.24 3.61
N VAL A 100 -1.73 13.12 2.56
CA VAL A 100 -0.31 12.84 2.72
C VAL A 100 0.40 14.12 3.20
N VAL A 101 1.19 13.97 4.29
CA VAL A 101 1.97 15.07 4.83
C VAL A 101 3.26 15.29 4.05
N GLU A 102 3.81 16.49 4.12
CA GLU A 102 5.03 16.91 3.44
C GLU A 102 6.04 17.50 4.43
N TRP A 103 7.29 17.63 3.98
CA TRP A 103 8.35 18.26 4.76
C TRP A 103 8.52 19.73 4.41
N ASN A 104 8.50 20.59 5.41
CA ASN A 104 8.87 22.00 5.26
C ASN A 104 10.31 22.21 5.72
N SER A 105 11.24 22.23 4.77
CA SER A 105 12.68 22.33 5.04
C SER A 105 13.08 23.70 5.62
N SER A 106 12.38 24.78 5.28
CA SER A 106 12.70 26.13 5.77
C SER A 106 12.29 26.33 7.22
N LYS A 107 11.22 25.67 7.66
CA LYS A 107 10.69 25.81 9.02
C LYS A 107 10.91 24.57 9.90
N GLN A 108 11.49 23.52 9.32
CA GLN A 108 11.86 22.29 10.02
C GLN A 108 10.69 21.62 10.76
N PHE A 109 9.51 21.51 10.11
CA PHE A 109 8.37 20.76 10.62
C PHE A 109 7.68 19.97 9.51
N ILE A 110 6.90 18.96 9.89
CA ILE A 110 6.04 18.20 8.99
C ILE A 110 4.73 18.97 8.83
N VAL A 111 4.27 19.17 7.59
CA VAL A 111 3.05 19.93 7.28
C VAL A 111 2.07 19.11 6.47
N CYS A 112 0.80 19.22 6.78
CA CYS A 112 -0.28 18.71 5.94
C CYS A 112 -0.77 19.85 5.03
N PRO A 113 -0.64 19.71 3.68
CA PRO A 113 -0.99 20.81 2.76
C PRO A 113 -2.50 21.08 2.68
N CYS A 114 -3.34 20.11 3.11
CA CYS A 114 -4.78 20.24 2.98
C CYS A 114 -5.38 21.31 3.93
N HIS A 115 -4.97 21.34 5.20
CA HIS A 115 -5.52 22.26 6.20
C HIS A 115 -4.46 22.81 7.14
N ASP A 116 -3.20 22.90 6.68
CA ASP A 116 -2.05 23.44 7.44
C ASP A 116 -1.84 22.81 8.83
N GLY A 117 -2.19 21.50 8.96
CA GLY A 117 -1.84 20.73 10.15
C GLY A 117 -0.33 20.58 10.25
N ARG A 118 0.27 20.94 11.40
CA ARG A 118 1.72 20.94 11.59
C ARG A 118 2.11 19.98 12.69
N PHE A 119 3.18 19.22 12.46
CA PHE A 119 3.64 18.19 13.37
C PHE A 119 5.13 18.33 13.67
N ASN A 120 5.48 17.98 14.88
CA ASN A 120 6.86 17.98 15.35
C ASN A 120 7.65 16.82 14.69
N PRO A 121 8.81 17.08 14.07
CA PRO A 121 9.56 16.07 13.35
C PRO A 121 10.25 15.03 14.26
N THR A 122 10.41 15.33 15.56
CA THR A 122 11.07 14.44 16.52
C THR A 122 10.08 13.51 17.21
N THR A 123 8.88 14.02 17.52
CA THR A 123 7.88 13.30 18.33
C THR A 123 6.62 12.92 17.58
N GLY A 124 6.39 13.48 16.39
CA GLY A 124 5.13 13.35 15.65
C GLY A 124 3.97 14.16 16.24
N ALA A 125 4.18 14.85 17.35
CA ALA A 125 3.13 15.59 18.07
C ALA A 125 2.56 16.73 17.21
N VAL A 126 1.26 17.02 17.38
CA VAL A 126 0.61 18.16 16.74
C VAL A 126 1.17 19.46 17.31
N ILE A 127 1.65 20.36 16.45
CA ILE A 127 2.09 21.70 16.80
C ILE A 127 0.91 22.68 16.65
N SER A 128 0.18 22.56 15.53
CA SER A 128 -0.96 23.42 15.23
C SER A 128 -1.86 22.82 14.15
N GLY A 129 -3.07 23.37 14.04
CA GLY A 129 -4.04 22.96 13.03
C GLY A 129 -5.08 21.96 13.53
N PRO A 130 -5.92 21.43 12.65
CA PRO A 130 -7.06 20.59 13.01
C PRO A 130 -6.75 19.11 13.34
N PRO A 131 -5.55 18.53 13.13
CA PRO A 131 -5.31 17.14 13.46
C PRO A 131 -5.58 16.85 14.95
N PRO A 132 -6.38 15.80 15.29
CA PRO A 132 -6.74 15.50 16.68
C PRO A 132 -5.67 14.72 17.44
N SER A 133 -4.69 14.14 16.76
CA SER A 133 -3.67 13.27 17.37
C SER A 133 -2.32 13.33 16.66
N PRO A 134 -1.24 12.91 17.33
CA PRO A 134 0.09 12.81 16.72
C PRO A 134 0.11 11.89 15.49
N LEU A 135 1.09 12.07 14.62
CA LEU A 135 1.41 11.09 13.58
C LEU A 135 1.90 9.80 14.24
N PRO A 136 1.36 8.64 13.87
CA PRO A 136 1.83 7.34 14.37
C PRO A 136 3.31 7.13 14.04
N ALA A 137 4.11 6.81 15.06
CA ALA A 137 5.52 6.50 14.86
C ALA A 137 5.68 5.15 14.14
N VAL A 138 6.65 5.09 13.24
CA VAL A 138 7.08 3.87 12.55
C VAL A 138 8.49 3.54 13.03
N ARG A 139 8.77 2.25 13.24
CA ARG A 139 10.11 1.83 13.65
C ARG A 139 11.12 2.16 12.56
N VAL A 140 12.25 2.69 12.99
CA VAL A 140 13.40 2.98 12.13
C VAL A 140 14.66 2.44 12.79
N ALA A 141 15.52 1.82 11.99
CA ALA A 141 16.85 1.37 12.40
C ALA A 141 17.88 1.89 11.40
N VAL A 142 19.03 2.31 11.91
CA VAL A 142 20.18 2.69 11.09
C VAL A 142 21.27 1.65 11.34
N GLU A 143 21.63 0.91 10.29
CA GLU A 143 22.62 -0.16 10.34
C GLU A 143 23.58 0.03 9.16
N ASN A 144 24.89 0.11 9.43
CA ASN A 144 25.93 0.29 8.39
C ASN A 144 25.64 1.45 7.43
N ASP A 145 25.27 2.62 7.95
CA ASP A 145 24.88 3.80 7.19
C ASP A 145 23.61 3.62 6.32
N GLN A 146 22.87 2.54 6.48
CA GLN A 146 21.61 2.31 5.80
C GLN A 146 20.42 2.49 6.75
N ILE A 147 19.36 3.10 6.23
CA ILE A 147 18.12 3.38 6.95
C ILE A 147 17.10 2.30 6.59
N TYR A 148 16.64 1.57 7.60
CA TYR A 148 15.57 0.59 7.49
C TYR A 148 14.33 1.09 8.21
N VAL A 149 13.16 0.94 7.59
CA VAL A 149 11.89 1.37 8.15
C VAL A 149 10.89 0.21 8.13
N GLY A 150 10.11 0.09 9.19
CA GLY A 150 9.19 -1.02 9.40
C GLY A 150 9.78 -2.10 10.33
N GLY A 151 9.08 -3.21 10.42
CA GLY A 151 9.39 -4.30 11.35
C GLY A 151 8.47 -4.27 12.59
N ALA A 152 8.03 -5.46 12.99
CA ALA A 152 7.20 -5.67 14.17
C ALA A 152 7.94 -5.35 15.48
#